data_6dc3abb6471068cd25670067dc36d26b
#
_entry.id   6dc3abb6471068cd25670067dc36d26b
#
_cell.length_a   1.000
_cell.length_b   1.000
_cell.length_c   1.000
_cell.angle_alpha   90.00
_cell.angle_beta   90.00
_cell.angle_gamma   90.00
#
_symmetry.space_group_name_H-M   'P 1'
#
loop_
_entity.id
_entity.type
_entity.pdbx_description
1 polymer ?
#
loop_
_entity_poly.entity_id
_entity_poly.type
_entity_poly.pdbx_seq_one_letter_code
_entity_poly.pdbx_strand_id
1 'polypeptide(L)'
;MKQVMMIKFDSPKWRMIDEYKVANPFIEVGFRQVKDVVDLRVFDLLNISRINNNRAEEMLLCIYHLLQPDRRIDEGIYNDEIDQYFSYREWKKKHQPLSGVTVREILTTEDLNEGALLRIFDGVTAAFY
;
A
#
# COMPACT_ATOMS: atom_id res chain seq x y z
N MET A 1 -4.37 5.18 -11.79
CA MET A 1 -4.75 5.30 -10.38
C MET A 1 -6.17 5.81 -10.15
N LYS A 2 -6.68 6.70 -10.98
CA LYS A 2 -8.05 7.24 -10.80
C LYS A 2 -9.13 6.16 -10.68
N GLN A 3 -9.08 5.14 -11.53
CA GLN A 3 -10.07 4.05 -11.50
C GLN A 3 -10.00 3.24 -10.20
N VAL A 4 -8.79 2.99 -9.72
CA VAL A 4 -8.59 2.23 -8.48
C VAL A 4 -9.08 3.03 -7.26
N MET A 5 -8.85 4.35 -7.24
CA MET A 5 -9.31 5.21 -6.15
C MET A 5 -10.83 5.20 -5.97
N MET A 6 -11.57 4.98 -7.05
CA MET A 6 -13.03 4.95 -7.02
C MET A 6 -13.61 3.61 -6.61
N ILE A 7 -12.78 2.60 -6.45
CA ILE A 7 -13.24 1.27 -6.03
C ILE A 7 -13.74 1.34 -4.58
N LYS A 8 -14.94 0.84 -4.36
CA LYS A 8 -15.52 0.75 -3.03
C LYS A 8 -14.95 -0.47 -2.31
N PHE A 9 -14.79 -0.38 -1.00
CA PHE A 9 -14.27 -1.49 -0.20
C PHE A 9 -15.21 -2.70 -0.16
N ASP A 10 -16.48 -2.52 -0.47
CA ASP A 10 -17.44 -3.62 -0.60
C ASP A 10 -17.54 -4.18 -2.02
N SER A 11 -16.70 -3.71 -2.94
CA SER A 11 -16.69 -4.14 -4.33
C SER A 11 -16.24 -5.60 -4.48
N PRO A 12 -16.87 -6.36 -5.42
CA PRO A 12 -16.41 -7.72 -5.75
C PRO A 12 -14.96 -7.79 -6.21
N LYS A 13 -14.36 -6.68 -6.65
CA LYS A 13 -12.95 -6.64 -7.07
C LYS A 13 -11.98 -7.08 -5.97
N TRP A 14 -12.35 -6.88 -4.70
CA TRP A 14 -11.53 -7.34 -3.57
C TRP A 14 -11.45 -8.85 -3.50
N ARG A 15 -12.49 -9.56 -3.97
CA ARG A 15 -12.52 -11.02 -3.99
C ARG A 15 -11.52 -11.61 -4.98
N MET A 16 -11.17 -10.86 -6.02
CA MET A 16 -10.24 -11.30 -7.04
C MET A 16 -8.81 -11.43 -6.54
N ILE A 17 -8.51 -10.81 -5.41
CA ILE A 17 -7.18 -10.86 -4.80
C ILE A 17 -7.16 -11.75 -3.56
N ASP A 18 -8.18 -12.58 -3.38
CA ASP A 18 -8.32 -13.57 -2.30
C ASP A 18 -8.26 -13.02 -0.87
N GLU A 19 -8.19 -11.72 -0.72
CA GLU A 19 -8.01 -11.07 0.58
C GLU A 19 -9.09 -10.03 0.88
N TYR A 20 -10.31 -10.30 0.42
CA TYR A 20 -11.42 -9.37 0.64
C TYR A 20 -11.68 -9.07 2.12
N LYS A 21 -11.24 -9.93 3.02
CA LYS A 21 -11.34 -9.71 4.47
C LYS A 21 -10.52 -8.52 4.95
N VAL A 22 -9.52 -8.15 4.18
CA VAL A 22 -8.66 -7.00 4.48
C VAL A 22 -9.45 -5.70 4.45
N ALA A 23 -10.49 -5.62 3.62
CA ALA A 23 -11.30 -4.42 3.49
C ALA A 23 -12.22 -4.18 4.71
N ASN A 24 -12.62 -5.24 5.42
CA ASN A 24 -13.60 -5.14 6.50
C ASN A 24 -13.21 -4.15 7.60
N PRO A 25 -11.99 -4.17 8.15
CA PRO A 25 -11.61 -3.20 9.18
C PRO A 25 -11.71 -1.75 8.71
N PHE A 26 -11.46 -1.51 7.42
CA PHE A 26 -11.52 -0.17 6.84
C PHE A 26 -12.98 0.28 6.68
N ILE A 27 -13.87 -0.63 6.30
CA ILE A 27 -15.31 -0.36 6.25
C ILE A 27 -15.83 -0.03 7.65
N GLU A 28 -15.43 -0.80 8.65
CA GLU A 28 -15.88 -0.61 10.04
C GLU A 28 -15.49 0.75 10.62
N VAL A 29 -14.36 1.30 10.22
CA VAL A 29 -13.93 2.62 10.70
C VAL A 29 -14.43 3.77 9.81
N GLY A 30 -15.25 3.48 8.80
CA GLY A 30 -15.95 4.48 8.02
C GLY A 30 -15.39 4.79 6.64
N PHE A 31 -14.35 4.11 6.20
CA PHE A 31 -13.85 4.29 4.84
C PHE A 31 -14.77 3.58 3.85
N ARG A 32 -15.07 4.24 2.75
CA ARG A 32 -15.96 3.72 1.71
C ARG A 32 -15.23 3.32 0.43
N GLN A 33 -14.24 4.09 0.04
CA GLN A 33 -13.51 3.91 -1.20
C GLN A 33 -12.01 3.97 -0.96
N VAL A 34 -11.25 3.42 -1.89
CA VAL A 34 -9.78 3.44 -1.83
C VAL A 34 -9.26 4.88 -1.70
N LYS A 35 -9.91 5.85 -2.35
CA LYS A 35 -9.51 7.26 -2.27
C LYS A 35 -9.51 7.80 -0.83
N ASP A 36 -10.34 7.24 0.03
CA ASP A 36 -10.42 7.69 1.42
C ASP A 36 -9.16 7.36 2.21
N VAL A 37 -8.38 6.38 1.74
CA VAL A 37 -7.16 5.91 2.38
C VAL A 37 -5.90 6.50 1.76
N VAL A 38 -5.88 6.67 0.42
CA VAL A 38 -4.63 6.99 -0.29
C VAL A 38 -4.04 8.34 0.06
N ASP A 39 -4.85 9.30 0.46
CA ASP A 39 -4.37 10.64 0.81
C ASP A 39 -4.03 10.80 2.30
N LEU A 40 -4.23 9.74 3.08
CA LEU A 40 -3.82 9.74 4.48
C LEU A 40 -2.32 9.48 4.59
N ARG A 41 -1.69 10.10 5.59
CA ARG A 41 -0.35 9.70 5.98
C ARG A 41 -0.41 8.31 6.60
N VAL A 42 0.63 7.53 6.40
CA VAL A 42 0.72 6.21 7.04
C VAL A 42 0.57 6.34 8.56
N PHE A 43 1.16 7.40 9.12
CA PHE A 43 1.05 7.71 10.55
C PHE A 43 -0.42 7.84 11.01
N ASP A 44 -1.24 8.57 10.23
CA ASP A 44 -2.67 8.76 10.56
C ASP A 44 -3.44 7.44 10.46
N LEU A 45 -3.12 6.64 9.47
CA LEU A 45 -3.76 5.34 9.28
C LEU A 45 -3.48 4.40 10.46
N LEU A 46 -2.25 4.37 10.93
CA LEU A 46 -1.84 3.52 12.05
C LEU A 46 -2.35 4.01 13.40
N ASN A 47 -2.81 5.25 13.49
CA ASN A 47 -3.42 5.78 14.71
C ASN A 47 -4.90 5.39 14.86
N ILE A 48 -5.49 4.79 13.85
CA ILE A 48 -6.86 4.30 13.93
C ILE A 48 -6.85 2.99 14.72
N SER A 49 -7.65 2.91 15.78
CA SER A 49 -7.57 1.84 16.78
C SER A 49 -7.75 0.43 16.24
N ARG A 50 -8.44 0.26 15.10
CA ARG A 50 -8.70 -1.07 14.51
C ARG A 50 -7.71 -1.42 13.38
N ILE A 51 -6.83 -0.50 13.05
CA ILE A 51 -5.87 -0.68 11.96
C ILE A 51 -4.48 -0.76 12.56
N ASN A 52 -3.93 -1.96 12.59
CA ASN A 52 -2.55 -2.20 13.01
C ASN A 52 -1.62 -2.25 11.78
N ASN A 53 -0.32 -2.42 12.04
CA ASN A 53 0.68 -2.47 10.97
C ASN A 53 0.37 -3.56 9.94
N ASN A 54 -0.03 -4.75 10.39
CA ASN A 54 -0.31 -5.86 9.48
C ASN A 54 -1.50 -5.56 8.58
N ARG A 55 -2.55 -4.98 9.13
CA ARG A 55 -3.74 -4.64 8.33
C ARG A 55 -3.47 -3.54 7.33
N ALA A 56 -2.69 -2.53 7.73
CA ALA A 56 -2.30 -1.46 6.83
C ALA A 56 -1.40 -1.98 5.69
N GLU A 57 -0.44 -2.85 6.01
CA GLU A 57 0.44 -3.47 5.03
C GLU A 57 -0.35 -4.31 4.02
N GLU A 58 -1.26 -5.14 4.50
CA GLU A 58 -2.13 -5.96 3.65
C GLU A 58 -2.97 -5.08 2.73
N MET A 59 -3.51 -4.00 3.24
CA MET A 59 -4.31 -3.06 2.44
C MET A 59 -3.47 -2.43 1.33
N LEU A 60 -2.25 -2.01 1.64
CA LEU A 60 -1.35 -1.44 0.65
C LEU A 60 -1.00 -2.45 -0.44
N LEU A 61 -0.73 -3.69 -0.06
CA LEU A 61 -0.49 -4.76 -1.03
C LEU A 61 -1.70 -5.03 -1.92
N CYS A 62 -2.89 -5.04 -1.34
CA CYS A 62 -4.12 -5.24 -2.09
C CYS A 62 -4.35 -4.12 -3.10
N ILE A 63 -4.16 -2.86 -2.70
CA ILE A 63 -4.29 -1.72 -3.61
C ILE A 63 -3.23 -1.80 -4.71
N TYR A 64 -2.01 -2.17 -4.36
CA TYR A 64 -0.93 -2.36 -5.32
C TYR A 64 -1.32 -3.39 -6.39
N HIS A 65 -1.88 -4.53 -5.99
CA HIS A 65 -2.33 -5.55 -6.94
C HIS A 65 -3.49 -5.08 -7.81
N LEU A 66 -4.38 -4.27 -7.28
CA LEU A 66 -5.46 -3.67 -8.06
C LEU A 66 -4.93 -2.67 -9.10
N LEU A 67 -3.84 -1.98 -8.78
CA LEU A 67 -3.19 -1.05 -9.70
C LEU A 67 -2.46 -1.77 -10.83
N GLN A 68 -2.00 -2.99 -10.61
CA GLN A 68 -1.15 -3.73 -11.56
C GLN A 68 -1.62 -5.17 -11.71
N PRO A 69 -2.85 -5.37 -12.22
CA PRO A 69 -3.42 -6.71 -12.33
C PRO A 69 -2.61 -7.66 -13.21
N ASP A 70 -1.92 -7.11 -14.22
CA ASP A 70 -1.16 -7.94 -15.17
C ASP A 70 0.13 -8.51 -14.58
N ARG A 71 0.66 -7.90 -13.54
CA ARG A 71 1.87 -8.39 -12.89
C ARG A 71 1.68 -9.68 -12.10
N ARG A 72 0.45 -10.06 -11.82
CA ARG A 72 0.16 -11.34 -11.18
C ARG A 72 0.57 -12.54 -12.00
N ILE A 73 0.55 -12.39 -13.33
CA ILE A 73 0.89 -13.45 -14.25
C ILE A 73 2.40 -13.69 -14.24
N ASP A 74 3.17 -12.65 -13.89
CA ASP A 74 4.63 -12.68 -13.91
C ASP A 74 5.26 -12.97 -12.55
N GLU A 75 4.48 -13.41 -11.57
CA GLU A 75 4.99 -13.73 -10.23
C GLU A 75 6.14 -14.74 -10.23
N GLY A 76 6.16 -15.64 -11.22
CA GLY A 76 7.25 -16.59 -11.39
C GLY A 76 8.55 -15.96 -11.88
N ILE A 77 8.48 -14.73 -12.39
CA ILE A 77 9.62 -13.96 -12.86
C ILE A 77 9.92 -12.84 -11.86
N TYR A 78 9.49 -13.00 -10.64
CA TYR A 78 9.67 -12.01 -9.60
C TYR A 78 11.12 -11.90 -9.29
N ASN A 79 11.67 -10.89 -9.83
CA ASN A 79 13.06 -10.76 -10.00
C ASN A 79 13.70 -10.08 -8.84
N ASP A 80 14.60 -10.79 -8.23
CA ASP A 80 15.70 -10.18 -7.52
C ASP A 80 16.30 -9.01 -8.33
N GLU A 81 16.22 -9.07 -9.67
CA GLU A 81 16.70 -8.00 -10.55
C GLU A 81 15.94 -6.69 -10.40
N ILE A 82 14.61 -6.74 -10.20
CA ILE A 82 13.82 -5.52 -10.00
C ILE A 82 14.15 -4.91 -8.63
N ASP A 83 14.39 -5.75 -7.63
CA ASP A 83 14.80 -5.28 -6.32
C ASP A 83 16.17 -4.60 -6.34
N GLN A 84 17.03 -4.93 -7.31
CA GLN A 84 18.34 -4.31 -7.46
C GLN A 84 18.26 -2.83 -7.86
N TYR A 85 17.18 -2.41 -8.51
CA TYR A 85 17.02 -1.02 -8.96
C TYR A 85 16.35 -0.13 -7.93
N PHE A 86 15.71 -0.71 -6.93
CA PHE A 86 15.08 0.07 -5.87
C PHE A 86 16.05 0.26 -4.71
N SER A 87 16.29 1.52 -4.35
CA SER A 87 17.08 1.86 -3.18
C SER A 87 16.21 2.58 -2.16
N TYR A 88 15.94 1.93 -1.03
CA TYR A 88 15.22 2.57 0.07
C TYR A 88 15.96 3.81 0.58
N ARG A 89 17.27 3.76 0.61
CA ARG A 89 18.10 4.88 1.05
C ARG A 89 17.85 6.13 0.21
N GLU A 90 17.81 5.98 -1.12
CA GLU A 90 17.53 7.09 -2.03
C GLU A 90 16.08 7.56 -1.92
N TRP A 91 15.15 6.63 -1.84
CA TRP A 91 13.74 6.93 -1.64
C TRP A 91 13.53 7.74 -0.36
N LYS A 92 14.14 7.31 0.74
CA LYS A 92 14.05 7.96 2.05
C LYS A 92 14.52 9.41 1.99
N LYS A 93 15.61 9.68 1.26
CA LYS A 93 16.12 11.04 1.11
C LYS A 93 15.14 11.97 0.43
N LYS A 94 14.37 11.45 -0.54
CA LYS A 94 13.41 12.22 -1.31
C LYS A 94 12.09 12.44 -0.59
N HIS A 95 11.81 11.67 0.45
CA HIS A 95 10.50 11.64 1.12
C HIS A 95 10.59 12.01 2.61
N GLN A 96 11.51 12.88 2.97
CA GLN A 96 11.59 13.40 4.34
C GLN A 96 10.56 14.51 4.55
N PRO A 97 9.95 14.63 5.75
CA PRO A 97 10.03 13.68 6.87
C PRO A 97 9.16 12.43 6.65
N LEU A 98 9.61 11.28 7.13
CA LEU A 98 8.88 10.02 6.95
C LEU A 98 7.49 10.03 7.60
N SER A 99 7.32 10.80 8.66
CA SER A 99 6.02 10.96 9.33
C SER A 99 4.97 11.65 8.45
N GLY A 100 5.37 12.33 7.39
CA GLY A 100 4.48 12.97 6.44
C GLY A 100 4.14 12.12 5.21
N VAL A 101 4.74 10.93 5.09
CA VAL A 101 4.54 10.08 3.92
C VAL A 101 3.10 9.58 3.85
N THR A 102 2.46 9.81 2.71
CA THR A 102 1.09 9.35 2.44
C THR A 102 1.11 7.98 1.77
N VAL A 103 -0.03 7.30 1.83
CA VAL A 103 -0.23 6.05 1.10
C VAL A 103 0.00 6.26 -0.40
N ARG A 104 -0.50 7.37 -0.94
CA ARG A 104 -0.32 7.72 -2.36
C ARG A 104 1.16 7.81 -2.73
N GLU A 105 1.98 8.42 -1.91
CA GLU A 105 3.42 8.55 -2.19
C GLU A 105 4.10 7.19 -2.30
N ILE A 106 3.69 6.23 -1.47
CA ILE A 106 4.21 4.87 -1.54
C ILE A 106 3.75 4.20 -2.83
N LEU A 107 2.45 4.26 -3.13
CA LEU A 107 1.86 3.58 -4.28
C LEU A 107 2.29 4.15 -5.63
N THR A 108 2.70 5.41 -5.66
CA THR A 108 3.18 6.07 -6.88
C THR A 108 4.71 6.08 -7.01
N THR A 109 5.39 5.36 -6.14
CA THR A 109 6.84 5.20 -6.21
C THR A 109 7.24 4.54 -7.53
N GLU A 110 8.24 5.12 -8.19
CA GLU A 110 8.78 4.60 -9.43
C GLU A 110 9.39 3.21 -9.19
N ASP A 111 9.17 2.30 -10.13
CA ASP A 111 9.65 0.91 -10.08
C ASP A 111 9.18 0.12 -8.85
N LEU A 112 8.00 0.48 -8.33
CA LEU A 112 7.44 -0.20 -7.17
C LEU A 112 7.12 -1.67 -7.49
N ASN A 113 7.54 -2.56 -6.60
CA ASN A 113 7.12 -3.96 -6.57
C ASN A 113 6.76 -4.33 -5.12
N GLU A 114 6.36 -5.57 -4.88
CA GLU A 114 5.97 -5.97 -3.52
C GLU A 114 7.11 -5.82 -2.53
N GLY A 115 8.31 -6.23 -2.91
CA GLY A 115 9.49 -6.13 -2.04
C GLY A 115 9.80 -4.68 -1.68
N ALA A 116 9.76 -3.78 -2.67
CA ALA A 116 9.97 -2.35 -2.45
C ALA A 116 8.89 -1.75 -1.55
N LEU A 117 7.62 -2.12 -1.79
CA LEU A 117 6.49 -1.64 -0.99
C LEU A 117 6.66 -2.02 0.48
N LEU A 118 6.96 -3.29 0.75
CA LEU A 118 7.17 -3.78 2.11
C LEU A 118 8.35 -3.09 2.77
N ARG A 119 9.43 -2.88 2.04
CA ARG A 119 10.61 -2.20 2.57
C ARG A 119 10.32 -0.74 2.92
N ILE A 120 9.60 -0.05 2.05
CA ILE A 120 9.16 1.33 2.31
C ILE A 120 8.25 1.38 3.53
N PHE A 121 7.27 0.50 3.58
CA PHE A 121 6.30 0.47 4.68
C PHE A 121 7.00 0.21 6.01
N ASP A 122 7.89 -0.77 6.07
CA ASP A 122 8.64 -1.08 7.28
C ASP A 122 9.51 0.10 7.73
N GLY A 123 10.15 0.77 6.79
CA GLY A 123 10.98 1.94 7.09
C GLY A 123 10.17 3.12 7.60
N VAL A 124 9.01 3.38 7.00
CA VAL A 124 8.12 4.47 7.44
C VAL A 124 7.53 4.17 8.81
N THR A 125 7.08 2.94 9.05
CA THR A 125 6.50 2.57 10.35
C THR A 125 7.56 2.58 11.46
N ALA A 126 8.78 2.18 11.17
CA ALA A 126 9.88 2.22 12.14
C ALA A 126 10.18 3.64 12.63
N ALA A 127 9.88 4.66 11.82
CA ALA A 127 10.09 6.05 12.19
C ALA A 127 9.09 6.54 13.27
N PHE A 128 8.05 5.76 13.56
CA PHE A 128 7.02 6.12 14.55
C PHE A 128 7.32 5.59 15.95
N TYR A 129 8.30 4.70 16.04
CA TYR A 129 8.66 4.05 17.30
C TYR A 129 10.06 4.50 17.78
#